data_32e8b997cd2ee8419d96be039462b3fe
#
_entry.id   32e8b997cd2ee8419d96be039462b3fe
#
_cell.length_a   1.000
_cell.length_b   1.000
_cell.length_c   1.000
_cell.angle_alpha   90.00
_cell.angle_beta   90.00
_cell.angle_gamma   90.00
#
_symmetry.space_group_name_H-M   'P 1'
#
loop_
_entity.id
_entity.type
_entity.pdbx_description
1 polymer ?
#
loop_
_entity_poly.entity_id
_entity_poly.type
_entity_poly.pdbx_seq_one_letter_code
_entity_poly.pdbx_strand_id
1 'polypeptide(L)'
;MSDIIYDYINDYIREIIPDSSGLLGQIEREAEKTDLPIISKEVARMISVLLSIKKPQKILEIGTAVGYSAILMSQYLQEGGQILTIERYDVMYNAAKENIQKAGLENTIYLIEKDAEEVLPNLEDSFDVIFLDAAKGQYNNFLPHCLRLLKEDGLLIADNVLHKGTVAKLRYDVPRRQRTIHKRMRNFLWEIIHNEDLESCILPIGDGVALCHKKTNKAELKG
;
A
#
# COMPACT_ATOMS: atom_id res chain seq x y z
N MET A 1 16.68 10.65 5.77
CA MET A 1 16.07 12.00 5.83
C MET A 1 14.90 12.04 4.85
N SER A 2 13.73 12.37 5.34
CA SER A 2 12.55 12.59 4.48
C SER A 2 12.60 14.04 4.00
N ASP A 3 12.64 14.26 2.67
CA ASP A 3 12.56 15.61 2.10
C ASP A 3 11.10 16.16 2.12
N ILE A 4 10.16 15.43 2.76
CA ILE A 4 8.72 15.70 2.71
C ILE A 4 8.24 16.41 3.99
N ILE A 5 8.69 15.92 5.15
CA ILE A 5 8.39 16.50 6.46
C ILE A 5 9.70 16.73 7.20
N TYR A 6 9.78 17.76 8.05
CA TYR A 6 10.94 17.98 8.89
C TYR A 6 11.26 16.76 9.76
N ASP A 7 12.53 16.35 9.80
CA ASP A 7 12.96 15.13 10.51
C ASP A 7 12.49 15.13 11.97
N TYR A 8 12.60 16.24 12.71
CA TYR A 8 12.19 16.32 14.12
C TYR A 8 10.69 16.04 14.33
N ILE A 9 9.82 16.32 13.34
CA ILE A 9 8.39 15.98 13.40
C ILE A 9 8.19 14.48 13.22
N ASN A 10 8.86 13.89 12.24
CA ASN A 10 8.82 12.45 12.02
C ASN A 10 9.36 11.67 13.22
N ASP A 11 10.48 12.12 13.78
CA ASP A 11 11.11 11.50 14.95
C ASP A 11 10.16 11.54 16.16
N TYR A 12 9.54 12.69 16.42
CA TYR A 12 8.56 12.85 17.49
C TYR A 12 7.34 11.91 17.28
N ILE A 13 6.78 11.86 16.05
CA ILE A 13 5.64 11.01 15.77
C ILE A 13 6.00 9.52 15.98
N ARG A 14 7.17 9.10 15.54
CA ARG A 14 7.66 7.73 15.71
C ARG A 14 7.93 7.38 17.17
N GLU A 15 8.41 8.33 17.95
CA GLU A 15 8.66 8.16 19.39
C GLU A 15 7.36 7.93 20.19
N ILE A 16 6.27 8.64 19.84
CA ILE A 16 4.99 8.50 20.53
C ILE A 16 4.15 7.32 20.06
N ILE A 17 4.47 6.71 18.89
CA ILE A 17 3.81 5.50 18.42
C ILE A 17 4.34 4.31 19.22
N PRO A 18 3.47 3.54 19.91
CA PRO A 18 3.90 2.35 20.63
C PRO A 18 4.58 1.34 19.71
N ASP A 19 5.63 0.70 20.20
CA ASP A 19 6.26 -0.40 19.47
C ASP A 19 5.30 -1.57 19.26
N SER A 20 5.41 -2.20 18.12
CA SER A 20 4.63 -3.41 17.82
C SER A 20 5.10 -4.57 18.71
N SER A 21 4.17 -5.39 19.16
CA SER A 21 4.45 -6.60 19.93
C SER A 21 4.54 -7.84 19.04
N GLY A 22 5.03 -8.93 19.61
CA GLY A 22 5.06 -10.24 18.95
C GLY A 22 5.88 -10.25 17.65
N LEU A 23 5.37 -10.94 16.63
CA LEU A 23 6.07 -11.12 15.35
C LEU A 23 6.25 -9.81 14.59
N LEU A 24 5.25 -8.92 14.58
CA LEU A 24 5.38 -7.61 13.90
C LEU A 24 6.56 -6.82 14.48
N GLY A 25 6.69 -6.74 15.80
CA GLY A 25 7.82 -6.06 16.44
C GLY A 25 9.15 -6.77 16.21
N GLN A 26 9.18 -8.08 15.95
CA GLN A 26 10.39 -8.79 15.53
C GLN A 26 10.80 -8.38 14.11
N ILE A 27 9.86 -8.36 13.18
CA ILE A 27 10.11 -7.96 11.79
C ILE A 27 10.58 -6.49 11.73
N GLU A 28 9.96 -5.57 12.50
CA GLU A 28 10.37 -4.16 12.59
C GLU A 28 11.85 -4.04 13.04
N ARG A 29 12.22 -4.72 14.12
CA ARG A 29 13.61 -4.69 14.63
C ARG A 29 14.61 -5.32 13.66
N GLU A 30 14.19 -6.32 12.90
CA GLU A 30 15.04 -6.93 11.88
C GLU A 30 15.21 -5.98 10.69
N ALA A 31 14.12 -5.34 10.25
CA ALA A 31 14.15 -4.35 9.18
C ALA A 31 15.06 -3.15 9.50
N GLU A 32 15.05 -2.67 10.75
CA GLU A 32 15.95 -1.61 11.19
C GLU A 32 17.44 -2.00 11.11
N LYS A 33 17.76 -3.29 11.32
CA LYS A 33 19.15 -3.78 11.31
C LYS A 33 19.67 -4.12 9.92
N THR A 34 18.77 -4.53 9.02
CA THR A 34 19.12 -5.13 7.73
C THR A 34 18.68 -4.28 6.53
N ASP A 35 18.07 -3.13 6.78
CA ASP A 35 17.49 -2.23 5.76
C ASP A 35 16.46 -2.94 4.87
N LEU A 36 15.71 -3.89 5.46
CA LEU A 36 14.61 -4.55 4.77
C LEU A 36 13.47 -3.56 4.50
N PRO A 37 12.90 -3.59 3.30
CA PRO A 37 11.80 -2.69 2.96
C PRO A 37 10.52 -3.09 3.69
N ILE A 38 10.08 -2.29 4.65
CA ILE A 38 8.75 -2.34 5.25
C ILE A 38 8.17 -0.93 5.29
N ILE A 39 6.85 -0.82 5.37
CA ILE A 39 6.17 0.47 5.54
C ILE A 39 6.61 1.12 6.85
N SER A 40 6.68 2.46 6.86
CA SER A 40 7.08 3.19 8.06
C SER A 40 6.03 3.10 9.18
N LYS A 41 6.45 3.31 10.45
CA LYS A 41 5.55 3.22 11.62
C LYS A 41 4.32 4.13 11.49
N GLU A 42 4.50 5.34 10.99
CA GLU A 42 3.42 6.31 10.78
C GLU A 42 2.43 5.86 9.69
N VAL A 43 2.92 5.25 8.60
CA VAL A 43 2.07 4.66 7.55
C VAL A 43 1.33 3.43 8.08
N ALA A 44 2.02 2.54 8.80
CA ALA A 44 1.41 1.39 9.44
C ALA A 44 0.27 1.80 10.39
N ARG A 45 0.47 2.85 11.18
CA ARG A 45 -0.57 3.38 12.09
C ARG A 45 -1.75 3.99 11.34
N MET A 46 -1.50 4.74 10.27
CA MET A 46 -2.55 5.26 9.41
C MET A 46 -3.40 4.13 8.80
N ILE A 47 -2.76 3.09 8.23
CA ILE A 47 -3.45 1.91 7.69
C ILE A 47 -4.28 1.25 8.79
N SER A 48 -3.73 1.05 9.98
CA SER A 48 -4.44 0.48 11.13
C SER A 48 -5.73 1.24 11.47
N VAL A 49 -5.67 2.57 11.50
CA VAL A 49 -6.85 3.42 11.75
C VAL A 49 -7.89 3.27 10.65
N LEU A 50 -7.47 3.36 9.38
CA LEU A 50 -8.38 3.22 8.23
C LEU A 50 -9.07 1.85 8.22
N LEU A 51 -8.33 0.78 8.45
CA LEU A 51 -8.87 -0.58 8.44
C LEU A 51 -9.75 -0.87 9.68
N SER A 52 -9.46 -0.26 10.83
CA SER A 52 -10.33 -0.38 12.01
C SER A 52 -11.72 0.23 11.79
N ILE A 53 -11.80 1.27 10.94
CA ILE A 53 -13.05 1.92 10.52
C ILE A 53 -13.71 1.12 9.39
N LYS A 54 -12.94 0.75 8.37
CA LYS A 54 -13.44 0.08 7.15
C LYS A 54 -13.87 -1.36 7.42
N LYS A 55 -13.15 -2.10 8.28
CA LYS A 55 -13.38 -3.51 8.59
C LYS A 55 -13.55 -4.36 7.33
N PRO A 56 -12.51 -4.49 6.50
CA PRO A 56 -12.62 -5.14 5.21
C PRO A 56 -12.81 -6.66 5.34
N GLN A 57 -13.50 -7.25 4.37
CA GLN A 57 -13.61 -8.70 4.20
C GLN A 57 -12.53 -9.23 3.27
N LYS A 58 -12.21 -8.48 2.20
CA LYS A 58 -11.17 -8.85 1.24
C LYS A 58 -10.22 -7.69 0.99
N ILE A 59 -8.92 -7.97 1.11
CA ILE A 59 -7.84 -7.03 0.78
C ILE A 59 -7.01 -7.60 -0.36
N LEU A 60 -6.65 -6.76 -1.34
CA LEU A 60 -5.60 -7.04 -2.31
C LEU A 60 -4.37 -6.21 -1.95
N GLU A 61 -3.23 -6.84 -1.83
CA GLU A 61 -1.94 -6.19 -1.68
C GLU A 61 -1.06 -6.45 -2.90
N ILE A 62 -0.45 -5.39 -3.43
CA ILE A 62 0.46 -5.45 -4.57
C ILE A 62 1.83 -4.99 -4.09
N GLY A 63 2.74 -5.95 -3.89
CA GLY A 63 4.03 -5.78 -3.23
C GLY A 63 3.98 -6.25 -1.78
N THR A 64 4.32 -7.53 -1.56
CA THR A 64 4.29 -8.17 -0.22
C THR A 64 5.56 -7.91 0.57
N ALA A 65 6.70 -7.77 -0.11
CA ALA A 65 8.03 -7.76 0.49
C ALA A 65 8.19 -8.92 1.49
N VAL A 66 8.44 -8.65 2.76
CA VAL A 66 8.60 -9.68 3.81
C VAL A 66 7.28 -10.05 4.52
N GLY A 67 6.12 -9.55 4.05
CA GLY A 67 4.80 -9.88 4.59
C GLY A 67 4.36 -9.05 5.78
N TYR A 68 5.11 -8.01 6.17
CA TYR A 68 4.81 -7.18 7.34
C TYR A 68 3.43 -6.50 7.23
N SER A 69 3.16 -5.81 6.13
CA SER A 69 1.90 -5.11 5.87
C SER A 69 0.71 -6.06 5.79
N ALA A 70 0.86 -7.21 5.13
CA ALA A 70 -0.19 -8.23 5.07
C ALA A 70 -0.55 -8.76 6.47
N ILE A 71 0.46 -9.08 7.31
CA ILE A 71 0.25 -9.54 8.69
C ILE A 71 -0.38 -8.42 9.54
N LEU A 72 0.04 -7.16 9.38
CA LEU A 72 -0.57 -6.03 10.05
C LEU A 72 -2.04 -5.86 9.66
N MET A 73 -2.33 -5.86 8.37
CA MET A 73 -3.69 -5.66 7.84
C MET A 73 -4.64 -6.79 8.22
N SER A 74 -4.15 -8.03 8.37
CA SER A 74 -4.97 -9.18 8.76
C SER A 74 -5.66 -9.01 10.11
N GLN A 75 -5.10 -8.21 11.03
CA GLN A 75 -5.66 -7.95 12.35
C GLN A 75 -6.99 -7.17 12.31
N TYR A 76 -7.30 -6.55 11.17
CA TYR A 76 -8.47 -5.68 10.99
C TYR A 76 -9.53 -6.29 10.07
N LEU A 77 -9.30 -7.52 9.58
CA LEU A 77 -10.29 -8.23 8.77
C LEU A 77 -11.53 -8.57 9.59
N GLN A 78 -12.67 -8.63 8.93
CA GLN A 78 -13.85 -9.27 9.48
C GLN A 78 -13.61 -10.77 9.65
N GLU A 79 -14.47 -11.44 10.42
CA GLU A 79 -14.43 -12.89 10.57
C GLU A 79 -14.53 -13.59 9.21
N GLY A 80 -13.61 -14.52 8.94
CA GLY A 80 -13.48 -15.19 7.65
C GLY A 80 -12.94 -14.32 6.52
N GLY A 81 -12.44 -13.12 6.83
CA GLY A 81 -11.81 -12.24 5.85
C GLY A 81 -10.47 -12.76 5.34
N GLN A 82 -10.06 -12.27 4.18
CA GLN A 82 -8.89 -12.78 3.46
C GLN A 82 -8.06 -11.65 2.85
N ILE A 83 -6.76 -11.89 2.74
CA ILE A 83 -5.83 -11.04 2.00
C ILE A 83 -5.25 -11.86 0.85
N LEU A 84 -5.32 -11.31 -0.36
CA LEU A 84 -4.54 -11.77 -1.49
C LEU A 84 -3.35 -10.83 -1.67
N THR A 85 -2.13 -11.36 -1.65
CA THR A 85 -0.92 -10.55 -1.77
C THR A 85 0.00 -11.10 -2.84
N ILE A 86 0.65 -10.21 -3.60
CA ILE A 86 1.43 -10.56 -4.79
C ILE A 86 2.87 -10.08 -4.60
N GLU A 87 3.82 -11.01 -4.75
CA GLU A 87 5.25 -10.72 -4.72
C GLU A 87 5.96 -11.41 -5.90
N ARG A 88 6.85 -10.68 -6.57
CA ARG A 88 7.55 -11.21 -7.75
C ARG A 88 8.97 -11.70 -7.47
N TYR A 89 9.56 -11.21 -6.36
CA TYR A 89 10.94 -11.57 -6.02
C TYR A 89 10.94 -12.80 -5.10
N ASP A 90 11.51 -13.90 -5.56
CA ASP A 90 11.60 -15.18 -4.86
C ASP A 90 12.17 -15.06 -3.43
N VAL A 91 13.19 -14.22 -3.23
CA VAL A 91 13.78 -13.98 -1.90
C VAL A 91 12.75 -13.35 -0.95
N MET A 92 12.00 -12.34 -1.41
CA MET A 92 10.96 -11.67 -0.62
C MET A 92 9.75 -12.58 -0.43
N TYR A 93 9.33 -13.28 -1.47
CA TYR A 93 8.28 -14.28 -1.40
C TYR A 93 8.56 -15.34 -0.31
N ASN A 94 9.76 -15.91 -0.28
CA ASN A 94 10.13 -16.92 0.70
C ASN A 94 10.15 -16.35 2.12
N ALA A 95 10.67 -15.14 2.31
CA ALA A 95 10.64 -14.45 3.60
C ALA A 95 9.19 -14.14 4.07
N ALA A 96 8.33 -13.66 3.17
CA ALA A 96 6.91 -13.43 3.46
C ALA A 96 6.20 -14.72 3.85
N LYS A 97 6.41 -15.81 3.09
CA LYS A 97 5.84 -17.12 3.36
C LYS A 97 6.21 -17.63 4.75
N GLU A 98 7.49 -17.51 5.12
CA GLU A 98 7.97 -17.91 6.45
C GLU A 98 7.32 -17.06 7.57
N ASN A 99 7.20 -15.74 7.37
CA ASN A 99 6.57 -14.86 8.35
C ASN A 99 5.06 -15.11 8.47
N ILE A 100 4.35 -15.37 7.37
CA ILE A 100 2.93 -15.72 7.37
C ILE A 100 2.71 -17.04 8.13
N GLN A 101 3.59 -18.05 7.94
CA GLN A 101 3.55 -19.29 8.68
C GLN A 101 3.81 -19.08 10.17
N LYS A 102 4.84 -18.30 10.54
CA LYS A 102 5.12 -17.94 11.95
C LYS A 102 3.92 -17.22 12.61
N ALA A 103 3.16 -16.47 11.82
CA ALA A 103 1.94 -15.80 12.29
C ALA A 103 0.74 -16.75 12.39
N GLY A 104 0.78 -17.96 11.81
CA GLY A 104 -0.36 -18.89 11.72
C GLY A 104 -1.49 -18.39 10.83
N LEU A 105 -1.13 -17.64 9.76
CA LEU A 105 -2.08 -16.91 8.88
C LEU A 105 -2.21 -17.51 7.48
N GLU A 106 -1.74 -18.75 7.24
CA GLU A 106 -1.73 -19.41 5.92
C GLU A 106 -3.14 -19.60 5.33
N ASN A 107 -4.15 -19.63 6.18
CA ASN A 107 -5.55 -19.74 5.75
C ASN A 107 -6.25 -18.36 5.59
N THR A 108 -5.53 -17.27 5.89
CA THR A 108 -6.04 -15.91 5.84
C THR A 108 -5.33 -15.08 4.77
N ILE A 109 -4.01 -15.31 4.61
CA ILE A 109 -3.16 -14.57 3.66
C ILE A 109 -2.72 -15.52 2.54
N TYR A 110 -3.21 -15.25 1.34
CA TYR A 110 -2.88 -16.00 0.13
C TYR A 110 -1.80 -15.28 -0.65
N LEU A 111 -0.58 -15.83 -0.63
CA LEU A 111 0.60 -15.25 -1.25
C LEU A 111 0.81 -15.84 -2.66
N ILE A 112 0.89 -14.99 -3.67
CA ILE A 112 1.15 -15.34 -5.07
C ILE A 112 2.57 -14.92 -5.45
N GLU A 113 3.38 -15.90 -5.93
CA GLU A 113 4.71 -15.65 -6.48
C GLU A 113 4.61 -15.38 -8.00
N LYS A 114 4.34 -14.14 -8.38
CA LYS A 114 4.28 -13.70 -9.78
C LYS A 114 4.44 -12.19 -9.89
N ASP A 115 4.67 -11.71 -11.12
CA ASP A 115 4.55 -10.30 -11.40
C ASP A 115 3.07 -9.87 -11.40
N ALA A 116 2.77 -8.75 -10.76
CA ALA A 116 1.41 -8.21 -10.71
C ALA A 116 0.85 -7.85 -12.10
N GLU A 117 1.72 -7.53 -13.10
CA GLU A 117 1.31 -7.32 -14.49
C GLU A 117 0.67 -8.57 -15.11
N GLU A 118 1.06 -9.78 -14.65
CA GLU A 118 0.49 -11.03 -15.12
C GLU A 118 -0.76 -11.43 -14.34
N VAL A 119 -0.81 -11.11 -13.05
CA VAL A 119 -1.89 -11.54 -12.16
C VAL A 119 -3.12 -10.65 -12.28
N LEU A 120 -2.94 -9.33 -12.20
CA LEU A 120 -4.04 -8.37 -12.11
C LEU A 120 -5.04 -8.44 -13.27
N PRO A 121 -4.62 -8.62 -14.55
CA PRO A 121 -5.58 -8.74 -15.66
C PRO A 121 -6.54 -9.93 -15.54
N ASN A 122 -6.11 -11.01 -14.87
CA ASN A 122 -6.82 -12.28 -14.77
C ASN A 122 -7.59 -12.45 -13.45
N LEU A 123 -7.49 -11.51 -12.52
CA LEU A 123 -8.30 -11.53 -11.30
C LEU A 123 -9.74 -11.13 -11.61
N GLU A 124 -10.69 -11.92 -11.12
CA GLU A 124 -12.14 -11.66 -11.22
C GLU A 124 -12.77 -11.27 -9.88
N ASP A 125 -12.02 -11.44 -8.79
CA ASP A 125 -12.43 -11.06 -7.45
C ASP A 125 -12.63 -9.53 -7.29
N SER A 126 -13.38 -9.15 -6.25
CA SER A 126 -13.52 -7.75 -5.85
C SER A 126 -13.09 -7.55 -4.40
N PHE A 127 -12.46 -6.39 -4.12
CA PHE A 127 -11.79 -6.12 -2.85
C PHE A 127 -12.36 -4.87 -2.18
N ASP A 128 -12.47 -4.92 -0.85
CA ASP A 128 -12.89 -3.76 -0.04
C ASP A 128 -11.76 -2.74 0.10
N VAL A 129 -10.52 -3.23 0.09
CA VAL A 129 -9.30 -2.42 0.17
C VAL A 129 -8.27 -2.97 -0.81
N ILE A 130 -7.60 -2.06 -1.51
CA ILE A 130 -6.40 -2.38 -2.31
C ILE A 130 -5.24 -1.57 -1.76
N PHE A 131 -4.17 -2.25 -1.36
CA PHE A 131 -2.91 -1.64 -0.94
C PHE A 131 -1.86 -1.82 -2.04
N LEU A 132 -1.37 -0.70 -2.56
CA LEU A 132 -0.40 -0.63 -3.65
C LEU A 132 0.94 -0.13 -3.12
N ASP A 133 1.88 -1.03 -2.90
CA ASP A 133 3.26 -0.74 -2.49
C ASP A 133 4.26 -1.55 -3.34
N ALA A 134 4.25 -1.33 -4.63
CA ALA A 134 5.05 -2.03 -5.61
C ALA A 134 6.07 -1.11 -6.30
N ALA A 135 6.66 -1.60 -7.40
CA ALA A 135 7.57 -0.80 -8.22
C ALA A 135 6.87 0.44 -8.78
N LYS A 136 7.27 1.62 -8.32
CA LYS A 136 6.67 2.95 -8.62
C LYS A 136 6.49 3.24 -10.11
N GLY A 137 7.32 2.63 -10.96
CA GLY A 137 7.19 2.75 -12.40
C GLY A 137 5.96 2.06 -12.99
N GLN A 138 5.26 1.21 -12.24
CA GLN A 138 4.14 0.38 -12.71
C GLN A 138 2.77 0.88 -12.22
N TYR A 139 2.71 1.87 -11.35
CA TYR A 139 1.44 2.34 -10.75
C TYR A 139 0.39 2.73 -11.80
N ASN A 140 0.81 3.38 -12.90
CA ASN A 140 -0.10 3.71 -14.01
C ASN A 140 -0.65 2.47 -14.72
N ASN A 141 0.15 1.39 -14.80
CA ASN A 141 -0.29 0.13 -15.43
C ASN A 141 -1.24 -0.63 -14.50
N PHE A 142 -1.02 -0.56 -13.18
CA PHE A 142 -1.86 -1.23 -12.20
C PHE A 142 -3.18 -0.52 -11.93
N LEU A 143 -3.22 0.81 -12.04
CA LEU A 143 -4.39 1.61 -11.67
C LEU A 143 -5.70 1.17 -12.34
N PRO A 144 -5.76 0.93 -13.67
CA PRO A 144 -7.01 0.47 -14.30
C PRO A 144 -7.53 -0.86 -13.72
N HIS A 145 -6.61 -1.78 -13.39
CA HIS A 145 -6.96 -3.04 -12.76
C HIS A 145 -7.41 -2.85 -11.32
N CYS A 146 -6.71 -2.00 -10.55
CA CYS A 146 -7.12 -1.66 -9.19
C CYS A 146 -8.54 -1.07 -9.17
N LEU A 147 -8.86 -0.14 -10.06
CA LEU A 147 -10.19 0.47 -10.13
C LEU A 147 -11.28 -0.55 -10.52
N ARG A 148 -10.97 -1.49 -11.42
CA ARG A 148 -11.88 -2.58 -11.78
C ARG A 148 -12.14 -3.53 -10.62
N LEU A 149 -11.08 -3.89 -9.87
CA LEU A 149 -11.14 -4.85 -8.78
C LEU A 149 -11.63 -4.23 -7.46
N LEU A 150 -11.59 -2.90 -7.32
CA LEU A 150 -12.05 -2.20 -6.13
C LEU A 150 -13.57 -2.13 -6.12
N LYS A 151 -14.21 -2.60 -5.04
CA LYS A 151 -15.64 -2.45 -4.82
C LYS A 151 -16.05 -0.99 -4.74
N GLU A 152 -17.31 -0.68 -4.98
CA GLU A 152 -17.91 0.58 -4.55
C GLU A 152 -17.75 0.74 -3.04
N ASP A 153 -17.60 1.96 -2.56
CA ASP A 153 -17.22 2.26 -1.17
C ASP A 153 -15.84 1.71 -0.76
N GLY A 154 -15.05 1.15 -1.69
CA GLY A 154 -13.72 0.59 -1.42
C GLY A 154 -12.64 1.65 -1.26
N LEU A 155 -11.52 1.27 -0.64
CA LEU A 155 -10.34 2.13 -0.45
C LEU A 155 -9.16 1.61 -1.27
N LEU A 156 -8.55 2.51 -2.07
CA LEU A 156 -7.24 2.31 -2.65
C LEU A 156 -6.23 3.15 -1.84
N ILE A 157 -5.22 2.49 -1.31
CA ILE A 157 -4.11 3.11 -0.59
C ILE A 157 -2.84 2.84 -1.38
N ALA A 158 -2.17 3.89 -1.86
CA ALA A 158 -0.91 3.75 -2.59
C ALA A 158 0.22 4.42 -1.82
N ASP A 159 1.25 3.64 -1.47
CA ASP A 159 2.40 4.12 -0.69
C ASP A 159 3.51 4.66 -1.60
N ASN A 160 4.38 5.47 -1.01
CA ASN A 160 5.59 6.07 -1.58
C ASN A 160 5.34 6.93 -2.84
N VAL A 161 4.18 7.57 -2.92
CA VAL A 161 3.77 8.33 -4.12
C VAL A 161 4.52 9.65 -4.32
N LEU A 162 5.21 10.18 -3.30
CA LEU A 162 6.01 11.41 -3.42
C LEU A 162 7.48 11.18 -3.73
N HIS A 163 7.94 9.92 -3.67
CA HIS A 163 9.29 9.51 -4.07
C HIS A 163 10.39 10.44 -3.52
N LYS A 164 10.52 10.50 -2.20
CA LYS A 164 11.45 11.37 -1.46
C LYS A 164 11.30 12.85 -1.87
N GLY A 165 10.04 13.27 -2.05
CA GLY A 165 9.74 14.65 -2.44
C GLY A 165 10.06 15.02 -3.89
N THR A 166 10.70 14.12 -4.67
CA THR A 166 11.12 14.43 -6.03
C THR A 166 9.96 14.70 -6.97
N VAL A 167 8.78 14.10 -6.71
CA VAL A 167 7.57 14.28 -7.53
C VAL A 167 7.09 15.73 -7.54
N ALA A 168 7.28 16.47 -6.43
CA ALA A 168 6.91 17.88 -6.31
C ALA A 168 7.92 18.83 -7.00
N LYS A 169 9.15 18.38 -7.26
CA LYS A 169 10.21 19.20 -7.89
C LYS A 169 9.92 19.47 -9.38
N LEU A 170 10.51 20.52 -9.92
CA LEU A 170 10.49 20.74 -11.37
C LEU A 170 11.33 19.65 -12.06
N ARG A 171 10.91 19.22 -13.26
CA ARG A 171 11.58 18.15 -14.00
C ARG A 171 13.08 18.36 -14.17
N TYR A 172 13.52 19.62 -14.31
CA TYR A 172 14.93 19.95 -14.50
C TYR A 172 15.78 19.77 -13.25
N ASP A 173 15.16 19.85 -12.06
CA ASP A 173 15.82 19.66 -10.76
C ASP A 173 15.89 18.18 -10.38
N VAL A 174 15.25 17.30 -11.17
CA VAL A 174 15.27 15.85 -10.95
C VAL A 174 16.41 15.21 -11.77
N PRO A 175 17.25 14.37 -11.13
CA PRO A 175 18.32 13.64 -11.82
C PRO A 175 17.78 12.85 -13.03
N ARG A 176 18.53 12.83 -14.15
CA ARG A 176 18.08 12.20 -15.41
C ARG A 176 17.55 10.77 -15.21
N ARG A 177 18.23 9.97 -14.39
CA ARG A 177 17.85 8.58 -14.08
C ARG A 177 16.48 8.42 -13.40
N GLN A 178 16.00 9.47 -12.73
CA GLN A 178 14.72 9.45 -12.00
C GLN A 178 13.57 10.11 -12.77
N ARG A 179 13.84 10.77 -13.91
CA ARG A 179 12.83 11.54 -14.66
C ARG A 179 11.68 10.72 -15.21
N THR A 180 11.93 9.44 -15.50
CA THR A 180 10.87 8.52 -15.95
C THR A 180 9.90 8.23 -14.81
N ILE A 181 10.41 7.87 -13.63
CA ILE A 181 9.58 7.62 -12.43
C ILE A 181 8.86 8.90 -12.03
N HIS A 182 9.56 10.04 -11.99
CA HIS A 182 8.98 11.36 -11.73
C HIS A 182 7.76 11.64 -12.63
N LYS A 183 7.90 11.44 -13.97
CA LYS A 183 6.80 11.66 -14.91
C LYS A 183 5.64 10.68 -14.64
N ARG A 184 5.95 9.38 -14.46
CA ARG A 184 4.92 8.36 -14.22
C ARG A 184 4.14 8.61 -12.94
N MET A 185 4.83 8.95 -11.83
CA MET A 185 4.16 9.25 -10.57
C MET A 185 3.29 10.51 -10.66
N ARG A 186 3.75 11.56 -11.34
CA ARG A 186 2.90 12.75 -11.58
C ARG A 186 1.63 12.42 -12.37
N ASN A 187 1.74 11.56 -13.39
CA ASN A 187 0.59 11.11 -14.17
C ASN A 187 -0.37 10.30 -13.30
N PHE A 188 0.14 9.36 -12.50
CA PHE A 188 -0.66 8.57 -11.57
C PHE A 188 -1.43 9.47 -10.58
N LEU A 189 -0.72 10.40 -9.93
CA LEU A 189 -1.33 11.34 -8.98
C LEU A 189 -2.38 12.24 -9.65
N TRP A 190 -2.08 12.70 -10.87
CA TRP A 190 -3.04 13.48 -11.64
C TRP A 190 -4.31 12.68 -11.93
N GLU A 191 -4.16 11.44 -12.39
CA GLU A 191 -5.26 10.55 -12.74
C GLU A 191 -6.17 10.27 -11.55
N ILE A 192 -5.62 9.88 -10.39
CA ILE A 192 -6.43 9.57 -9.20
C ILE A 192 -7.14 10.80 -8.62
N ILE A 193 -6.55 12.00 -8.72
CA ILE A 193 -7.16 13.24 -8.20
C ILE A 193 -8.26 13.75 -9.11
N HIS A 194 -8.17 13.51 -10.43
CA HIS A 194 -9.16 13.98 -11.41
C HIS A 194 -10.14 12.90 -11.85
N ASN A 195 -10.08 11.71 -11.28
CA ASN A 195 -11.02 10.64 -11.55
C ASN A 195 -12.37 10.94 -10.88
N GLU A 196 -13.44 11.00 -11.67
CA GLU A 196 -14.78 11.36 -11.19
C GLU A 196 -15.38 10.29 -10.25
N ASP A 197 -14.94 9.02 -10.37
CA ASP A 197 -15.39 7.91 -9.53
C ASP A 197 -14.67 7.84 -8.19
N LEU A 198 -13.65 8.67 -7.99
CA LEU A 198 -12.83 8.66 -6.78
C LEU A 198 -13.02 9.95 -5.96
N GLU A 199 -12.94 9.81 -4.65
CA GLU A 199 -12.62 10.91 -3.74
C GLU A 199 -11.22 10.66 -3.22
N SER A 200 -10.26 11.52 -3.60
CA SER A 200 -8.83 11.23 -3.40
C SER A 200 -8.09 12.35 -2.71
N CYS A 201 -7.11 11.99 -1.86
CA CYS A 201 -6.17 12.92 -1.26
C CYS A 201 -4.75 12.37 -1.28
N ILE A 202 -3.76 13.26 -1.19
CA ILE A 202 -2.36 12.91 -1.06
C ILE A 202 -1.90 13.41 0.31
N LEU A 203 -1.42 12.48 1.13
CA LEU A 203 -0.94 12.73 2.48
C LEU A 203 0.59 12.72 2.50
N PRO A 204 1.25 13.75 3.03
CA PRO A 204 2.71 13.79 3.15
C PRO A 204 3.19 13.00 4.37
N ILE A 205 2.82 11.70 4.47
CA ILE A 205 3.20 10.78 5.54
C ILE A 205 4.19 9.77 4.94
N GLY A 206 5.27 9.43 5.66
CA GLY A 206 6.30 8.55 5.15
C GLY A 206 6.94 9.11 3.87
N ASP A 207 6.91 8.33 2.79
CA ASP A 207 7.33 8.78 1.44
C ASP A 207 6.13 9.25 0.57
N GLY A 208 5.05 9.69 1.23
CA GLY A 208 3.80 10.13 0.63
C GLY A 208 2.82 8.99 0.36
N VAL A 209 1.58 9.15 0.85
CA VAL A 209 0.50 8.18 0.64
C VAL A 209 -0.63 8.84 -0.14
N ALA A 210 -1.09 8.18 -1.20
CA ALA A 210 -2.37 8.51 -1.83
C ALA A 210 -3.47 7.65 -1.23
N LEU A 211 -4.54 8.28 -0.79
CA LEU A 211 -5.73 7.64 -0.28
C LEU A 211 -6.90 7.98 -1.18
N CYS A 212 -7.54 6.97 -1.75
CA CYS A 212 -8.66 7.11 -2.66
C CYS A 212 -9.84 6.26 -2.17
N HIS A 213 -10.99 6.87 -2.11
CA HIS A 213 -12.27 6.21 -1.84
C HIS A 213 -13.08 6.12 -3.13
N LYS A 214 -13.50 4.91 -3.54
CA LYS A 214 -14.33 4.71 -4.71
C LYS A 214 -15.78 5.03 -4.36
N LYS A 215 -16.32 6.04 -5.01
CA LYS A 215 -17.68 6.53 -4.78
C LYS A 215 -18.71 5.45 -5.13
N THR A 216 -19.79 5.41 -4.37
CA THR A 216 -20.98 4.63 -4.75
C THR A 216 -21.73 5.34 -5.86
N ASN A 217 -22.08 4.64 -6.92
CA ASN A 217 -22.88 5.19 -7.99
C ASN A 217 -24.27 5.56 -7.48
N LYS A 218 -24.55 6.85 -7.33
CA LYS A 218 -25.85 7.36 -6.84
C LYS A 218 -27.05 7.05 -7.76
N ALA A 219 -26.83 6.42 -8.91
CA ALA A 219 -27.91 6.03 -9.81
C ALA A 219 -28.83 4.92 -9.24
N GLU A 220 -28.32 4.07 -8.32
CA GLU A 220 -29.10 2.99 -7.73
C GLU A 220 -29.89 3.40 -6.47
N LEU A 221 -29.67 4.59 -5.92
CA LEU A 221 -30.39 5.10 -4.75
C LEU A 221 -31.72 5.82 -5.09
N LYS A 222 -32.14 5.81 -6.36
CA LYS A 222 -33.41 6.42 -6.84
C LYS A 222 -34.42 5.38 -7.35
N GLY A 223 -34.28 4.13 -6.89
CA GLY A 223 -35.26 3.08 -7.15
C GLY A 223 -36.19 2.84 -5.98
#